data_cf486360e330f9b6ffaaa7e74b4048c8
#
_entry.id   cf486360e330f9b6ffaaa7e74b4048c8
#
_cell.length_a   1.000
_cell.length_b   1.000
_cell.length_c   1.000
_cell.angle_alpha   90.00
_cell.angle_beta   90.00
_cell.angle_gamma   90.00
#
_symmetry.space_group_name_H-M   'P 1'
#
loop_
_entity.id
_entity.type
_entity.pdbx_description
1 polymer ?
#
loop_
_entity_poly.entity_id
_entity_poly.type
_entity_poly.pdbx_seq_one_letter_code
_entity_poly.pdbx_strand_id
1 'polypeptide(L)'
;MHSELSLTVGQLAAFQGKPCYQVIQEHYLAALQREDWRSLVVTLHTMKSPKSYYRYPAVANWDYQESPGSGAHHKHFGGLALHTLQNLQYAESWAQVYERRGIRINKDLLYATILIHDCMKRFIYQFDETYGFIKNEDSFIAKQEDHHSWILRELAQRGCDRELILSVAAIHGIDDVSLATGVTGFAVVNHYLAIGETGLSYTAQDIRPEHVIAFLADSDWHWSGQAQAKAGLVAEKIAAGPGQIANYLQVVLGSCFSYEAVGHYVERFGVDAAVEHYQTKLHAVCTGH
;
A
#
# COMPACT_ATOMS: atom_id res chain seq x y z
N MET A 1 -13.54 -17.09 23.33
CA MET A 1 -12.82 -15.97 22.67
C MET A 1 -13.13 -15.83 21.19
N HIS A 2 -13.15 -16.90 20.37
CA HIS A 2 -13.44 -16.80 18.92
C HIS A 2 -14.83 -16.27 18.59
N SER A 3 -15.87 -16.58 19.36
CA SER A 3 -17.24 -16.10 19.16
C SER A 3 -17.46 -14.66 19.65
N GLU A 4 -16.52 -14.11 20.40
CA GLU A 4 -16.60 -12.75 20.96
C GLU A 4 -15.81 -11.71 20.15
N LEU A 5 -14.94 -12.16 19.22
CA LEU A 5 -14.05 -11.32 18.42
C LEU A 5 -14.54 -11.09 16.98
N SER A 6 -15.80 -11.36 16.64
CA SER A 6 -16.30 -11.22 15.26
C SER A 6 -16.58 -9.76 14.89
N LEU A 7 -15.54 -9.02 14.54
CA LEU A 7 -15.66 -7.69 13.95
C LEU A 7 -15.84 -7.80 12.42
N THR A 8 -16.76 -7.04 11.88
CA THR A 8 -16.94 -6.93 10.42
C THR A 8 -15.79 -6.16 9.78
N VAL A 9 -15.55 -6.38 8.48
CA VAL A 9 -14.57 -5.61 7.69
C VAL A 9 -14.76 -4.10 7.86
N GLY A 10 -16.01 -3.64 7.77
CA GLY A 10 -16.33 -2.23 7.93
C GLY A 10 -16.02 -1.67 9.32
N GLN A 11 -16.13 -2.48 10.38
CA GLN A 11 -15.72 -2.12 11.74
C GLN A 11 -14.20 -2.06 11.86
N LEU A 12 -13.48 -3.05 11.33
CA LEU A 12 -12.02 -3.08 11.35
C LEU A 12 -11.42 -1.91 10.55
N ALA A 13 -11.95 -1.63 9.35
CA ALA A 13 -11.51 -0.49 8.55
C ALA A 13 -11.82 0.87 9.20
N ALA A 14 -12.80 0.94 10.12
CA ALA A 14 -13.15 2.19 10.79
C ALA A 14 -12.07 2.71 11.74
N PHE A 15 -11.15 1.86 12.22
CA PHE A 15 -10.09 2.29 13.13
C PHE A 15 -8.99 3.09 12.43
N GLN A 16 -8.56 2.65 11.25
CA GLN A 16 -7.46 3.29 10.53
C GLN A 16 -7.80 3.60 9.07
N GLY A 17 -8.32 2.64 8.32
CA GLY A 17 -8.54 2.79 6.90
C GLY A 17 -9.43 3.98 6.53
N LYS A 18 -10.59 4.12 7.17
CA LYS A 18 -11.50 5.24 6.91
C LYS A 18 -10.93 6.60 7.34
N PRO A 19 -10.38 6.76 8.57
CA PRO A 19 -9.72 8.02 8.95
C PRO A 19 -8.54 8.38 8.03
N CYS A 20 -7.68 7.42 7.69
CA CYS A 20 -6.58 7.67 6.77
C CYS A 20 -7.06 8.10 5.39
N TYR A 21 -8.09 7.43 4.86
CA TYR A 21 -8.64 7.77 3.55
C TYR A 21 -9.33 9.14 3.55
N GLN A 22 -9.98 9.52 4.64
CA GLN A 22 -10.54 10.86 4.78
C GLN A 22 -9.45 11.93 4.71
N VAL A 23 -8.32 11.75 5.43
CA VAL A 23 -7.17 12.67 5.35
C VAL A 23 -6.61 12.73 3.92
N ILE A 24 -6.49 11.57 3.24
CA ILE A 24 -6.07 11.51 1.83
C ILE A 24 -6.98 12.37 0.95
N GLN A 25 -8.30 12.26 1.11
CA GLN A 25 -9.26 13.01 0.32
C GLN A 25 -9.21 14.52 0.58
N GLU A 26 -9.18 14.90 1.85
CA GLU A 26 -9.28 16.31 2.27
C GLU A 26 -7.99 17.10 2.03
N HIS A 27 -6.81 16.47 2.16
CA HIS A 27 -5.53 17.18 2.10
C HIS A 27 -4.78 16.93 0.79
N TYR A 28 -4.72 15.71 0.28
CA TYR A 28 -3.87 15.38 -0.86
C TYR A 28 -4.63 15.33 -2.18
N LEU A 29 -5.78 14.67 -2.21
CA LEU A 29 -6.61 14.62 -3.42
C LEU A 29 -7.20 15.99 -3.75
N ALA A 30 -7.68 16.72 -2.74
CA ALA A 30 -8.18 18.09 -2.91
C ALA A 30 -7.09 19.08 -3.33
N ALA A 31 -5.83 18.82 -3.01
CA ALA A 31 -4.69 19.69 -3.38
C ALA A 31 -4.26 19.55 -4.85
N LEU A 32 -4.65 18.47 -5.54
CA LEU A 32 -4.31 18.27 -6.95
C LEU A 32 -4.95 19.39 -7.80
N GLN A 33 -4.11 20.16 -8.49
CA GLN A 33 -4.54 21.26 -9.39
C GLN A 33 -4.97 20.72 -10.76
N ARG A 34 -4.34 19.64 -11.23
CA ARG A 34 -4.70 18.96 -12.47
C ARG A 34 -5.99 18.17 -12.29
N GLU A 35 -7.09 18.72 -12.83
CA GLU A 35 -8.44 18.12 -12.72
C GLU A 35 -8.54 16.75 -13.37
N ASP A 36 -7.83 16.53 -14.47
CA ASP A 36 -7.78 15.23 -15.15
C ASP A 36 -7.12 14.16 -14.27
N TRP A 37 -6.03 14.49 -13.56
CA TRP A 37 -5.38 13.57 -12.64
C TRP A 37 -6.22 13.35 -11.37
N ARG A 38 -6.87 14.39 -10.85
CA ARG A 38 -7.79 14.27 -9.72
C ARG A 38 -8.95 13.32 -10.05
N SER A 39 -9.58 13.52 -11.19
CA SER A 39 -10.67 12.67 -11.69
C SER A 39 -10.21 11.23 -11.94
N LEU A 40 -8.99 11.04 -12.45
CA LEU A 40 -8.37 9.73 -12.62
C LEU A 40 -8.19 9.01 -11.28
N VAL A 41 -7.60 9.67 -10.28
CA VAL A 41 -7.40 9.10 -8.93
C VAL A 41 -8.74 8.68 -8.33
N VAL A 42 -9.76 9.55 -8.35
CA VAL A 42 -11.11 9.20 -7.87
C VAL A 42 -11.65 7.96 -8.59
N THR A 43 -11.50 7.92 -9.91
CA THR A 43 -11.94 6.76 -10.71
C THR A 43 -11.22 5.48 -10.29
N LEU A 44 -9.89 5.52 -10.14
CA LEU A 44 -9.08 4.35 -9.74
C LEU A 44 -9.41 3.88 -8.32
N HIS A 45 -9.67 4.81 -7.39
CA HIS A 45 -10.02 4.48 -6.02
C HIS A 45 -11.44 3.89 -5.87
N THR A 46 -12.36 4.23 -6.78
CA THR A 46 -13.78 3.84 -6.68
C THR A 46 -14.21 2.80 -7.70
N MET A 47 -13.44 2.56 -8.76
CA MET A 47 -13.82 1.59 -9.79
C MET A 47 -14.00 0.19 -9.20
N LYS A 48 -15.01 -0.52 -9.66
CA LYS A 48 -15.26 -1.92 -9.27
C LYS A 48 -14.60 -2.91 -10.23
N SER A 49 -14.27 -2.50 -11.46
CA SER A 49 -13.56 -3.31 -12.45
C SER A 49 -12.58 -2.44 -13.23
N PRO A 50 -11.33 -2.89 -13.45
CA PRO A 50 -10.37 -2.19 -14.27
C PRO A 50 -10.69 -2.36 -15.76
N LYS A 51 -10.30 -1.39 -16.58
CA LYS A 51 -10.41 -1.48 -18.05
C LYS A 51 -9.38 -2.44 -18.65
N SER A 52 -8.23 -2.53 -18.01
CA SER A 52 -7.08 -3.27 -18.52
C SER A 52 -7.16 -4.77 -18.36
N TYR A 53 -8.12 -5.29 -17.61
CA TYR A 53 -8.28 -6.72 -17.41
C TYR A 53 -8.96 -7.36 -18.62
N TYR A 54 -8.21 -8.11 -19.42
CA TYR A 54 -8.65 -8.60 -20.71
C TYR A 54 -9.00 -10.09 -20.74
N ARG A 55 -8.69 -10.84 -19.70
CA ARG A 55 -8.91 -12.30 -19.69
C ARG A 55 -10.16 -12.71 -18.91
N TYR A 56 -10.39 -12.08 -17.78
CA TYR A 56 -11.58 -12.26 -16.94
C TYR A 56 -11.91 -10.93 -16.30
N PRO A 57 -13.19 -10.57 -16.17
CA PRO A 57 -13.54 -9.34 -15.47
C PRO A 57 -13.14 -9.45 -14.00
N ALA A 58 -12.07 -8.78 -13.63
CA ALA A 58 -11.72 -8.63 -12.22
C ALA A 58 -12.71 -7.69 -11.54
N VAL A 59 -13.12 -8.07 -10.34
CA VAL A 59 -13.97 -7.24 -9.48
C VAL A 59 -13.15 -6.88 -8.24
N ALA A 60 -13.23 -5.62 -7.81
CA ALA A 60 -12.55 -5.21 -6.58
C ALA A 60 -13.10 -6.00 -5.39
N ASN A 61 -12.22 -6.69 -4.68
CA ASN A 61 -12.56 -7.43 -3.46
C ASN A 61 -12.87 -6.47 -2.31
N TRP A 62 -12.30 -5.25 -2.36
CA TRP A 62 -12.33 -4.28 -1.28
C TRP A 62 -12.60 -2.87 -1.79
N ASP A 63 -13.23 -2.06 -0.99
CA ASP A 63 -13.17 -0.61 -1.13
C ASP A 63 -11.77 -0.12 -0.74
N TYR A 64 -11.31 1.03 -1.26
CA TYR A 64 -9.94 1.50 -1.04
C TYR A 64 -9.56 1.57 0.44
N GLN A 65 -10.47 2.07 1.25
CA GLN A 65 -10.33 2.23 2.71
C GLN A 65 -10.39 0.92 3.49
N GLU A 66 -10.74 -0.19 2.85
CA GLU A 66 -10.85 -1.52 3.47
C GLU A 66 -9.69 -2.43 3.07
N SER A 67 -9.07 -2.17 1.92
CA SER A 67 -8.04 -3.02 1.33
C SER A 67 -6.80 -3.13 2.21
N PRO A 68 -6.16 -4.31 2.25
CA PRO A 68 -4.81 -4.44 2.80
C PRO A 68 -3.79 -3.74 1.91
N GLY A 69 -2.68 -3.30 2.51
CA GLY A 69 -1.58 -2.69 1.78
C GLY A 69 -0.71 -3.71 1.04
N SER A 70 -0.34 -4.80 1.70
CA SER A 70 0.52 -5.84 1.13
C SER A 70 0.48 -7.10 2.00
N GLY A 71 0.95 -8.24 1.47
CA GLY A 71 1.19 -9.44 2.26
C GLY A 71 2.42 -9.33 3.16
N ALA A 72 3.40 -8.50 2.79
CA ALA A 72 4.66 -8.33 3.50
C ALA A 72 4.63 -7.23 4.57
N HIS A 73 3.78 -6.23 4.39
CA HIS A 73 3.60 -5.09 5.30
C HIS A 73 2.16 -4.57 5.19
N HIS A 74 1.63 -3.93 6.23
CA HIS A 74 0.25 -3.42 6.25
C HIS A 74 -0.80 -4.50 5.89
N LYS A 75 -0.57 -5.75 6.32
CA LYS A 75 -1.41 -6.92 6.04
C LYS A 75 -2.64 -6.94 6.94
N HIS A 76 -3.44 -5.87 6.89
CA HIS A 76 -4.65 -5.71 7.69
C HIS A 76 -5.70 -4.89 6.94
N PHE A 77 -6.93 -4.92 7.39
CA PHE A 77 -7.98 -4.07 6.82
C PHE A 77 -7.66 -2.59 7.03
N GLY A 78 -7.75 -1.82 5.96
CA GLY A 78 -7.37 -0.41 5.92
C GLY A 78 -5.88 -0.15 5.70
N GLY A 79 -5.07 -1.22 5.57
CA GLY A 79 -3.63 -1.11 5.41
C GLY A 79 -3.20 -0.34 4.16
N LEU A 80 -3.96 -0.44 3.05
CA LEU A 80 -3.68 0.33 1.83
C LEU A 80 -3.81 1.84 2.06
N ALA A 81 -4.88 2.28 2.72
CA ALA A 81 -5.08 3.69 3.00
C ALA A 81 -4.03 4.23 3.99
N LEU A 82 -3.67 3.44 5.02
CA LEU A 82 -2.61 3.80 5.95
C LEU A 82 -1.26 3.94 5.25
N HIS A 83 -0.85 2.94 4.47
CA HIS A 83 0.38 2.95 3.69
C HIS A 83 0.45 4.16 2.75
N THR A 84 -0.61 4.42 1.99
CA THR A 84 -0.66 5.57 1.08
C THR A 84 -0.55 6.89 1.82
N LEU A 85 -1.21 7.04 2.98
CA LEU A 85 -1.11 8.26 3.79
C LEU A 85 0.31 8.46 4.33
N GLN A 86 0.95 7.42 4.84
CA GLN A 86 2.34 7.48 5.30
C GLN A 86 3.28 7.90 4.17
N ASN A 87 3.15 7.29 2.99
CA ASN A 87 3.95 7.64 1.82
C ASN A 87 3.76 9.11 1.41
N LEU A 88 2.53 9.63 1.45
CA LEU A 88 2.24 11.04 1.16
C LEU A 88 2.90 11.99 2.19
N GLN A 89 2.87 11.65 3.47
CA GLN A 89 3.48 12.44 4.54
C GLN A 89 5.02 12.43 4.45
N TYR A 90 5.63 11.28 4.15
CA TYR A 90 7.06 11.18 3.90
C TYR A 90 7.47 11.97 2.66
N ALA A 91 6.71 11.82 1.57
CA ALA A 91 6.97 12.55 0.32
C ALA A 91 6.87 14.06 0.51
N GLU A 92 5.90 14.55 1.27
CA GLU A 92 5.78 15.98 1.59
C GLU A 92 7.00 16.49 2.37
N SER A 93 7.46 15.71 3.35
CA SER A 93 8.66 16.04 4.13
C SER A 93 9.92 16.07 3.26
N TRP A 94 10.09 15.09 2.37
CA TRP A 94 11.19 15.06 1.41
C TRP A 94 11.11 16.21 0.39
N ALA A 95 9.91 16.50 -0.13
CA ALA A 95 9.71 17.63 -1.05
C ALA A 95 10.16 18.94 -0.43
N GLN A 96 9.84 19.21 0.84
CA GLN A 96 10.30 20.40 1.55
C GLN A 96 11.83 20.46 1.67
N VAL A 97 12.52 19.34 1.81
CA VAL A 97 13.99 19.29 1.84
C VAL A 97 14.58 19.72 0.49
N TYR A 98 13.99 19.26 -0.62
CA TYR A 98 14.40 19.62 -1.97
C TYR A 98 14.08 21.11 -2.27
N GLU A 99 12.89 21.57 -1.91
CA GLU A 99 12.45 22.96 -2.09
C GLU A 99 13.35 23.95 -1.36
N ARG A 100 13.79 23.63 -0.13
CA ARG A 100 14.77 24.44 0.63
C ARG A 100 16.15 24.53 -0.05
N ARG A 101 16.47 23.61 -0.95
CA ARG A 101 17.68 23.62 -1.78
C ARG A 101 17.47 24.32 -3.12
N GLY A 102 16.30 24.92 -3.35
CA GLY A 102 15.95 25.61 -4.60
C GLY A 102 15.48 24.70 -5.72
N ILE A 103 15.22 23.43 -5.44
CA ILE A 103 14.70 22.47 -6.42
C ILE A 103 13.17 22.55 -6.40
N ARG A 104 12.58 22.87 -7.55
CA ARG A 104 11.13 22.94 -7.69
C ARG A 104 10.55 21.52 -7.81
N ILE A 105 9.56 21.22 -7.00
CA ILE A 105 8.83 19.94 -7.02
C ILE A 105 7.44 20.13 -7.63
N ASN A 106 7.10 19.27 -8.59
CA ASN A 106 5.73 19.17 -9.11
C ASN A 106 4.90 18.33 -8.14
N LYS A 107 4.21 18.98 -7.20
CA LYS A 107 3.41 18.30 -6.18
C LYS A 107 2.24 17.53 -6.76
N ASP A 108 1.66 17.98 -7.86
CA ASP A 108 0.60 17.25 -8.56
C ASP A 108 1.09 15.88 -9.04
N LEU A 109 2.26 15.87 -9.70
CA LEU A 109 2.87 14.61 -10.16
C LEU A 109 3.21 13.70 -8.99
N LEU A 110 3.86 14.24 -7.95
CA LEU A 110 4.27 13.48 -6.77
C LEU A 110 3.06 12.84 -6.06
N TYR A 111 2.04 13.63 -5.78
CA TYR A 111 0.85 13.14 -5.06
C TYR A 111 0.03 12.18 -5.93
N ALA A 112 -0.19 12.49 -7.22
CA ALA A 112 -0.90 11.59 -8.11
C ALA A 112 -0.18 10.24 -8.24
N THR A 113 1.14 10.24 -8.35
CA THR A 113 1.96 9.01 -8.38
C THR A 113 1.70 8.13 -7.16
N ILE A 114 1.80 8.70 -5.95
CA ILE A 114 1.61 7.95 -4.70
C ILE A 114 0.16 7.49 -4.53
N LEU A 115 -0.81 8.32 -4.91
CA LEU A 115 -2.23 7.97 -4.84
C LEU A 115 -2.62 6.83 -5.78
N ILE A 116 -1.87 6.63 -6.87
CA ILE A 116 -2.21 5.67 -7.94
C ILE A 116 -1.46 4.34 -7.81
N HIS A 117 -0.18 4.35 -7.40
CA HIS A 117 0.73 3.21 -7.60
C HIS A 117 0.18 1.86 -7.12
N ASP A 118 -0.49 1.84 -6.01
CA ASP A 118 -0.95 0.62 -5.33
C ASP A 118 -2.45 0.31 -5.52
N CYS A 119 -3.17 1.06 -6.34
CA CYS A 119 -4.62 0.90 -6.50
C CYS A 119 -5.05 -0.52 -6.90
N MET A 120 -4.18 -1.27 -7.59
CA MET A 120 -4.50 -2.63 -8.05
C MET A 120 -4.48 -3.68 -6.93
N LYS A 121 -3.89 -3.39 -5.77
CA LYS A 121 -3.92 -4.28 -4.60
C LYS A 121 -5.35 -4.67 -4.18
N ARG A 122 -6.32 -3.80 -4.41
CA ARG A 122 -7.74 -4.04 -4.14
C ARG A 122 -8.34 -5.22 -4.91
N PHE A 123 -7.73 -5.61 -6.01
CA PHE A 123 -8.20 -6.68 -6.89
C PHE A 123 -7.45 -7.99 -6.68
N ILE A 124 -6.23 -7.94 -6.12
CA ILE A 124 -5.36 -9.09 -6.02
C ILE A 124 -5.33 -9.74 -4.63
N TYR A 125 -5.72 -9.02 -3.58
CA TYR A 125 -5.76 -9.58 -2.24
C TYR A 125 -7.16 -10.06 -1.88
N GLN A 126 -7.22 -11.26 -1.30
CA GLN A 126 -8.40 -11.85 -0.66
C GLN A 126 -8.09 -12.16 0.79
N PHE A 127 -9.10 -12.23 1.63
CA PHE A 127 -8.95 -12.64 3.01
C PHE A 127 -9.35 -14.10 3.18
N ASP A 128 -8.43 -14.88 3.72
CA ASP A 128 -8.64 -16.24 4.19
C ASP A 128 -8.33 -16.26 5.69
N GLU A 129 -9.29 -16.72 6.50
CA GLU A 129 -9.13 -16.74 7.97
C GLU A 129 -7.97 -17.63 8.43
N THR A 130 -7.61 -18.65 7.64
CA THR A 130 -6.52 -19.57 7.95
C THR A 130 -5.15 -18.93 7.74
N TYR A 131 -5.00 -18.16 6.66
CA TYR A 131 -3.71 -17.62 6.23
C TYR A 131 -3.66 -16.08 6.31
N GLY A 132 -4.76 -15.42 6.66
CA GLY A 132 -4.91 -13.98 6.60
C GLY A 132 -5.11 -13.50 5.17
N PHE A 133 -4.54 -12.34 4.79
CA PHE A 133 -4.63 -11.90 3.40
C PHE A 133 -3.70 -12.71 2.50
N ILE A 134 -4.28 -13.28 1.47
CA ILE A 134 -3.60 -14.03 0.41
C ILE A 134 -3.79 -13.33 -0.93
N LYS A 135 -2.91 -13.62 -1.87
CA LYS A 135 -3.04 -13.14 -3.24
C LYS A 135 -3.97 -14.04 -4.03
N ASN A 136 -4.84 -13.44 -4.82
CA ASN A 136 -5.68 -14.17 -5.74
C ASN A 136 -4.87 -14.49 -7.01
N GLU A 137 -4.61 -15.77 -7.26
CA GLU A 137 -3.84 -16.24 -8.44
C GLU A 137 -4.50 -15.83 -9.77
N ASP A 138 -5.82 -15.71 -9.81
CA ASP A 138 -6.55 -15.29 -11.01
C ASP A 138 -6.30 -13.80 -11.36
N SER A 139 -5.74 -13.04 -10.43
CA SER A 139 -5.41 -11.62 -10.63
C SER A 139 -4.04 -11.38 -11.26
N PHE A 140 -3.31 -12.43 -11.65
CA PHE A 140 -1.99 -12.28 -12.27
C PHE A 140 -2.05 -12.03 -13.77
N ILE A 141 -1.35 -11.02 -14.25
CA ILE A 141 -1.08 -10.84 -15.68
C ILE A 141 -0.06 -11.90 -16.10
N ALA A 142 -0.46 -12.79 -17.03
CA ALA A 142 0.40 -13.86 -17.53
C ALA A 142 1.06 -14.72 -16.44
N LYS A 143 0.36 -14.96 -15.32
CA LYS A 143 0.86 -15.63 -14.13
C LYS A 143 2.00 -14.88 -13.40
N GLN A 144 2.24 -13.65 -13.73
CA GLN A 144 3.14 -12.76 -13.03
C GLN A 144 2.34 -11.96 -11.99
N GLU A 145 2.74 -12.10 -10.75
CA GLU A 145 2.20 -11.33 -9.65
C GLU A 145 2.71 -9.92 -9.73
N ASP A 146 1.88 -9.00 -10.28
CA ASP A 146 2.42 -7.68 -10.45
C ASP A 146 1.35 -6.59 -10.57
N HIS A 147 0.92 -6.09 -9.40
CA HIS A 147 0.08 -4.90 -9.34
C HIS A 147 0.77 -3.68 -9.99
N HIS A 148 2.11 -3.68 -10.05
CA HIS A 148 2.91 -2.61 -10.66
C HIS A 148 2.68 -2.56 -12.16
N SER A 149 2.83 -3.67 -12.86
CA SER A 149 2.57 -3.75 -14.31
C SER A 149 1.09 -3.54 -14.61
N TRP A 150 0.21 -4.04 -13.76
CA TRP A 150 -1.23 -3.90 -13.97
C TRP A 150 -1.69 -2.45 -13.90
N ILE A 151 -1.23 -1.67 -12.92
CA ILE A 151 -1.57 -0.24 -12.88
C ILE A 151 -1.04 0.51 -14.10
N LEU A 152 0.17 0.21 -14.57
CA LEU A 152 0.74 0.84 -15.76
C LEU A 152 -0.08 0.55 -17.02
N ARG A 153 -0.54 -0.69 -17.18
CA ARG A 153 -1.44 -1.06 -18.26
C ARG A 153 -2.77 -0.32 -18.18
N GLU A 154 -3.35 -0.20 -16.99
CA GLU A 154 -4.58 0.55 -16.76
C GLU A 154 -4.42 2.01 -17.16
N LEU A 155 -3.32 2.65 -16.79
CA LEU A 155 -3.01 4.02 -17.15
C LEU A 155 -2.83 4.18 -18.67
N ALA A 156 -2.11 3.27 -19.31
CA ALA A 156 -1.91 3.28 -20.76
C ALA A 156 -3.24 3.13 -21.52
N GLN A 157 -4.10 2.21 -21.13
CA GLN A 157 -5.42 2.02 -21.74
C GLN A 157 -6.40 3.18 -21.50
N ARG A 158 -6.16 3.98 -20.47
CA ARG A 158 -6.91 5.22 -20.24
C ARG A 158 -6.35 6.42 -21.00
N GLY A 159 -5.23 6.25 -21.71
CA GLY A 159 -4.56 7.31 -22.44
C GLY A 159 -3.93 8.36 -21.55
N CYS A 160 -3.43 7.94 -20.38
CA CYS A 160 -2.76 8.85 -19.46
C CYS A 160 -1.44 9.38 -20.02
N ASP A 161 -1.01 10.55 -19.55
CA ASP A 161 0.25 11.17 -19.94
C ASP A 161 1.46 10.27 -19.71
N ARG A 162 2.43 10.34 -20.63
CA ARG A 162 3.73 9.68 -20.49
C ARG A 162 4.38 10.01 -19.13
N GLU A 163 4.32 11.28 -18.71
CA GLU A 163 4.92 11.77 -17.46
C GLU A 163 4.36 11.01 -16.24
N LEU A 164 3.04 10.87 -16.14
CA LEU A 164 2.40 10.15 -15.04
C LEU A 164 2.71 8.65 -15.07
N ILE A 165 2.66 8.01 -16.25
CA ILE A 165 2.96 6.59 -16.39
C ILE A 165 4.40 6.30 -15.95
N LEU A 166 5.38 7.10 -16.40
CA LEU A 166 6.77 6.92 -16.02
C LEU A 166 7.01 7.17 -14.52
N SER A 167 6.32 8.13 -13.93
CA SER A 167 6.42 8.41 -12.50
C SER A 167 5.88 7.23 -11.66
N VAL A 168 4.74 6.67 -12.03
CA VAL A 168 4.16 5.49 -11.38
C VAL A 168 5.05 4.25 -11.59
N ALA A 169 5.69 4.10 -12.74
CA ALA A 169 6.63 3.01 -12.98
C ALA A 169 7.91 3.13 -12.13
N ALA A 170 8.38 4.36 -11.90
CA ALA A 170 9.61 4.64 -11.18
C ALA A 170 9.53 4.34 -9.67
N ILE A 171 8.35 4.45 -9.06
CA ILE A 171 8.18 4.30 -7.60
C ILE A 171 8.62 2.92 -7.07
N HIS A 172 8.58 1.88 -7.90
CA HIS A 172 8.95 0.52 -7.51
C HIS A 172 10.27 0.01 -8.12
N GLY A 173 10.98 0.80 -8.91
CA GLY A 173 12.11 0.25 -9.63
C GLY A 173 13.25 1.22 -9.96
N ILE A 174 13.19 2.47 -9.49
CA ILE A 174 14.20 3.48 -9.83
C ILE A 174 15.57 3.21 -9.19
N ASP A 175 15.60 2.38 -8.16
CA ASP A 175 16.82 1.99 -7.43
C ASP A 175 17.64 0.89 -8.12
N ASP A 176 17.18 0.35 -9.25
CA ASP A 176 17.90 -0.66 -10.02
C ASP A 176 19.12 -0.06 -10.73
N VAL A 177 20.00 0.52 -9.91
CA VAL A 177 21.33 0.97 -10.30
C VAL A 177 22.33 -0.01 -9.74
N SER A 178 22.66 -1.04 -10.50
CA SER A 178 23.74 -1.94 -10.13
C SER A 178 25.08 -1.26 -10.32
N LEU A 179 25.59 -0.64 -9.27
CA LEU A 179 26.95 -0.08 -9.23
C LEU A 179 28.01 -1.17 -9.45
N ALA A 180 27.70 -2.44 -9.10
CA ALA A 180 28.62 -3.56 -9.24
C ALA A 180 28.79 -4.01 -10.71
N THR A 181 27.80 -3.83 -11.54
CA THR A 181 27.84 -4.27 -12.95
C THR A 181 27.97 -3.12 -13.94
N GLY A 182 27.91 -1.86 -13.48
CA GLY A 182 27.92 -0.70 -14.35
C GLY A 182 26.68 -0.57 -15.25
N VAL A 183 25.67 -1.42 -15.05
CA VAL A 183 24.42 -1.40 -15.81
C VAL A 183 23.45 -0.47 -15.10
N THR A 184 23.33 0.76 -15.56
CA THR A 184 22.31 1.73 -15.18
C THR A 184 21.13 1.61 -16.14
N GLY A 185 20.49 0.43 -16.15
CA GLY A 185 19.51 0.15 -17.19
C GLY A 185 18.06 0.42 -16.81
N PHE A 186 17.78 0.76 -15.54
CA PHE A 186 16.40 0.80 -15.03
C PHE A 186 15.62 -0.46 -15.44
N ALA A 187 16.24 -1.63 -15.31
CA ALA A 187 15.72 -2.89 -15.83
C ALA A 187 14.36 -3.21 -15.23
N VAL A 188 14.17 -2.98 -13.93
CA VAL A 188 12.91 -3.22 -13.23
C VAL A 188 11.82 -2.28 -13.73
N VAL A 189 12.09 -0.97 -13.84
CA VAL A 189 11.11 0.01 -14.39
C VAL A 189 10.71 -0.38 -15.81
N ASN A 190 11.68 -0.69 -16.66
CA ASN A 190 11.42 -1.06 -18.05
C ASN A 190 10.71 -2.41 -18.18
N HIS A 191 10.98 -3.34 -17.26
CA HIS A 191 10.26 -4.62 -17.19
C HIS A 191 8.76 -4.38 -16.91
N TYR A 192 8.44 -3.56 -15.90
CA TYR A 192 7.05 -3.20 -15.59
C TYR A 192 6.36 -2.48 -16.75
N LEU A 193 7.04 -1.51 -17.40
CA LEU A 193 6.51 -0.81 -18.57
C LEU A 193 6.23 -1.76 -19.74
N ALA A 194 7.10 -2.74 -19.96
CA ALA A 194 6.94 -3.72 -21.03
C ALA A 194 5.78 -4.70 -20.75
N ILE A 195 5.70 -5.27 -19.54
CA ILE A 195 4.59 -6.16 -19.15
C ILE A 195 3.25 -5.39 -19.16
N GLY A 196 3.26 -4.13 -18.71
CA GLY A 196 2.10 -3.24 -18.77
C GLY A 196 1.71 -2.83 -20.21
N GLU A 197 2.45 -3.27 -21.23
CA GLU A 197 2.18 -2.95 -22.65
C GLU A 197 2.01 -1.43 -22.90
N THR A 198 2.79 -0.62 -22.18
CA THR A 198 2.67 0.84 -22.25
C THR A 198 3.25 1.42 -23.55
N GLY A 199 4.12 0.69 -24.22
CA GLY A 199 4.90 1.19 -25.37
C GLY A 199 5.96 2.22 -24.99
N LEU A 200 6.22 2.43 -23.69
CA LEU A 200 7.18 3.40 -23.18
C LEU A 200 8.46 2.73 -22.71
N SER A 201 9.52 3.54 -22.62
CA SER A 201 10.79 3.18 -21.98
C SER A 201 11.24 4.29 -21.05
N TYR A 202 11.96 3.90 -20.00
CA TYR A 202 12.55 4.78 -19.00
C TYR A 202 14.05 4.83 -19.13
N THR A 203 14.63 6.02 -19.11
CA THR A 203 16.06 6.28 -19.28
C THR A 203 16.57 7.25 -18.21
N ALA A 204 17.87 7.48 -18.15
CA ALA A 204 18.47 8.46 -17.23
C ALA A 204 17.95 9.90 -17.44
N GLN A 205 17.50 10.24 -18.65
CA GLN A 205 16.92 11.55 -18.95
C GLN A 205 15.50 11.73 -18.38
N ASP A 206 14.85 10.62 -18.01
CA ASP A 206 13.49 10.66 -17.46
C ASP A 206 13.48 10.85 -15.94
N ILE A 207 14.66 10.73 -15.28
CA ILE A 207 14.76 10.88 -13.81
C ILE A 207 14.33 12.30 -13.41
N ARG A 208 13.42 12.35 -12.43
CA ARG A 208 12.94 13.58 -11.80
C ARG A 208 13.03 13.48 -10.28
N PRO A 209 13.12 14.62 -9.57
CA PRO A 209 13.06 14.63 -8.11
C PRO A 209 11.83 13.92 -7.56
N GLU A 210 10.67 14.08 -8.20
CA GLU A 210 9.40 13.45 -7.81
C GLU A 210 9.50 11.92 -7.82
N HIS A 211 10.19 11.34 -8.80
CA HIS A 211 10.40 9.89 -8.89
C HIS A 211 11.24 9.37 -7.71
N VAL A 212 12.31 10.09 -7.39
CA VAL A 212 13.20 9.74 -6.26
C VAL A 212 12.46 9.88 -4.93
N ILE A 213 11.70 10.98 -4.76
CA ILE A 213 10.93 11.21 -3.54
C ILE A 213 9.86 10.15 -3.36
N ALA A 214 9.11 9.81 -4.42
CA ALA A 214 8.07 8.80 -4.36
C ALA A 214 8.65 7.41 -3.99
N PHE A 215 9.76 7.00 -4.61
CA PHE A 215 10.48 5.78 -4.29
C PHE A 215 10.94 5.73 -2.83
N LEU A 216 11.58 6.81 -2.34
CA LEU A 216 12.04 6.88 -0.96
C LEU A 216 10.87 6.82 0.04
N ALA A 217 9.74 7.46 -0.29
CA ALA A 217 8.55 7.44 0.54
C ALA A 217 7.93 6.04 0.62
N ASP A 218 7.96 5.27 -0.47
CA ASP A 218 7.43 3.91 -0.50
C ASP A 218 8.36 2.89 0.17
N SER A 219 9.64 3.22 0.40
CA SER A 219 10.64 2.31 0.97
C SER A 219 10.46 2.01 2.47
N ASP A 220 9.47 2.57 3.14
CA ASP A 220 9.15 2.31 4.55
C ASP A 220 8.72 0.85 4.84
N TRP A 221 8.36 0.09 3.82
CA TRP A 221 7.92 -1.29 3.96
C TRP A 221 8.90 -2.20 4.71
N HIS A 222 10.21 -1.90 4.71
CA HIS A 222 11.20 -2.65 5.48
C HIS A 222 10.92 -2.59 6.99
N TRP A 223 10.60 -1.42 7.52
CA TRP A 223 10.24 -1.23 8.92
C TRP A 223 8.86 -1.79 9.23
N SER A 224 7.86 -1.47 8.41
CA SER A 224 6.49 -1.95 8.56
C SER A 224 6.41 -3.48 8.55
N GLY A 225 7.22 -4.15 7.72
CA GLY A 225 7.32 -5.60 7.67
C GLY A 225 7.86 -6.20 8.97
N GLN A 226 8.89 -5.59 9.58
CA GLN A 226 9.41 -6.02 10.89
C GLN A 226 8.36 -5.80 12.00
N ALA A 227 7.68 -4.67 11.99
CA ALA A 227 6.61 -4.38 12.94
C ALA A 227 5.46 -5.38 12.80
N GLN A 228 5.07 -5.73 11.58
CA GLN A 228 4.08 -6.78 11.30
C GLN A 228 4.51 -8.15 11.86
N ALA A 229 5.77 -8.53 11.70
CA ALA A 229 6.28 -9.78 12.26
C ALA A 229 6.19 -9.80 13.80
N LYS A 230 6.52 -8.68 14.47
CA LYS A 230 6.36 -8.55 15.93
C LYS A 230 4.89 -8.64 16.37
N ALA A 231 3.97 -8.03 15.62
CA ALA A 231 2.53 -8.17 15.87
C ALA A 231 2.06 -9.62 15.71
N GLY A 232 2.66 -10.39 14.80
CA GLY A 232 2.44 -11.82 14.65
C GLY A 232 2.80 -12.59 15.92
N LEU A 233 3.98 -12.31 16.51
CA LEU A 233 4.38 -12.95 17.78
C LEU A 233 3.41 -12.66 18.93
N VAL A 234 2.90 -11.43 19.01
CA VAL A 234 1.88 -11.07 20.01
C VAL A 234 0.58 -11.86 19.76
N ALA A 235 0.12 -11.92 18.50
CA ALA A 235 -1.08 -12.65 18.11
C ALA A 235 -0.96 -14.16 18.43
N GLU A 236 0.17 -14.77 18.12
CA GLU A 236 0.45 -16.20 18.44
C GLU A 236 0.40 -16.46 19.94
N LYS A 237 0.97 -15.60 20.76
CA LYS A 237 0.92 -15.75 22.22
C LYS A 237 -0.49 -15.58 22.77
N ILE A 238 -1.27 -14.61 22.27
CA ILE A 238 -2.68 -14.44 22.66
C ILE A 238 -3.51 -15.67 22.26
N ALA A 239 -3.23 -16.25 21.08
CA ALA A 239 -3.91 -17.44 20.57
C ALA A 239 -3.46 -18.77 21.23
N ALA A 240 -2.43 -18.74 22.08
CA ALA A 240 -1.77 -19.92 22.64
C ALA A 240 -1.12 -20.84 21.56
N GLY A 241 -0.65 -20.26 20.47
CA GLY A 241 0.09 -20.93 19.39
C GLY A 241 -0.20 -20.37 18.00
N PRO A 242 0.57 -20.80 17.00
CA PRO A 242 0.33 -20.40 15.61
C PRO A 242 -0.94 -21.07 15.07
N GLY A 243 -1.51 -20.48 14.01
CA GLY A 243 -2.66 -21.03 13.30
C GLY A 243 -3.73 -20.00 12.95
N GLN A 244 -4.92 -20.45 12.60
CA GLN A 244 -6.03 -19.62 12.12
C GLN A 244 -6.37 -18.47 13.08
N ILE A 245 -6.48 -18.75 14.38
CA ILE A 245 -6.81 -17.73 15.39
C ILE A 245 -5.71 -16.67 15.46
N ALA A 246 -4.44 -17.08 15.43
CA ALA A 246 -3.30 -16.16 15.45
C ALA A 246 -3.28 -15.27 14.20
N ASN A 247 -3.52 -15.83 13.02
CA ASN A 247 -3.59 -15.07 11.77
C ASN A 247 -4.71 -14.03 11.80
N TYR A 248 -5.89 -14.41 12.27
CA TYR A 248 -7.01 -13.49 12.43
C TYR A 248 -6.69 -12.38 13.45
N LEU A 249 -6.14 -12.74 14.61
CA LEU A 249 -5.74 -11.77 15.64
C LEU A 249 -4.65 -10.81 15.15
N GLN A 250 -3.70 -11.28 14.35
CA GLN A 250 -2.71 -10.41 13.74
C GLN A 250 -3.38 -9.34 12.86
N VAL A 251 -4.33 -9.74 12.01
CA VAL A 251 -5.09 -8.80 11.17
C VAL A 251 -5.88 -7.81 12.03
N VAL A 252 -6.54 -8.27 13.09
CA VAL A 252 -7.29 -7.40 14.02
C VAL A 252 -6.35 -6.42 14.72
N LEU A 253 -5.20 -6.87 15.23
CA LEU A 253 -4.20 -6.00 15.84
C LEU A 253 -3.73 -4.91 14.89
N GLY A 254 -3.39 -5.26 13.65
CA GLY A 254 -3.00 -4.30 12.63
C GLY A 254 -4.10 -3.30 12.30
N SER A 255 -5.35 -3.77 12.15
CA SER A 255 -6.49 -2.91 11.82
C SER A 255 -6.84 -1.92 12.94
N CYS A 256 -6.77 -2.36 14.19
CA CYS A 256 -7.17 -1.52 15.34
C CYS A 256 -6.06 -0.59 15.84
N PHE A 257 -4.78 -1.04 15.78
CA PHE A 257 -3.69 -0.35 16.49
C PHE A 257 -2.49 0.01 15.62
N SER A 258 -2.45 -0.38 14.36
CA SER A 258 -1.32 -0.47 13.43
C SER A 258 -0.21 -1.44 13.89
N TYR A 259 0.49 -2.02 12.91
CA TYR A 259 1.62 -2.90 13.23
C TYR A 259 2.78 -2.14 13.83
N GLU A 260 2.99 -0.90 13.38
CA GLU A 260 4.07 -0.03 13.86
C GLU A 260 3.90 0.27 15.35
N ALA A 261 2.68 0.57 15.81
CA ALA A 261 2.40 0.80 17.22
C ALA A 261 2.61 -0.48 18.04
N VAL A 262 2.14 -1.62 17.55
CA VAL A 262 2.35 -2.92 18.22
C VAL A 262 3.83 -3.28 18.26
N GLY A 263 4.53 -3.15 17.13
CA GLY A 263 5.95 -3.45 17.00
C GLY A 263 6.82 -2.56 17.91
N HIS A 264 6.54 -1.26 17.94
CA HIS A 264 7.22 -0.33 18.84
C HIS A 264 7.00 -0.68 20.32
N TYR A 265 5.78 -1.07 20.70
CA TYR A 265 5.49 -1.49 22.06
C TYR A 265 6.28 -2.75 22.44
N VAL A 266 6.37 -3.73 21.53
CA VAL A 266 7.18 -4.93 21.70
C VAL A 266 8.66 -4.61 21.89
N GLU A 267 9.22 -3.68 21.09
CA GLU A 267 10.62 -3.26 21.23
C GLU A 267 10.93 -2.63 22.58
N ARG A 268 10.00 -1.84 23.07
CA ARG A 268 10.21 -1.07 24.31
C ARG A 268 9.97 -1.89 25.58
N PHE A 269 9.00 -2.79 25.55
CA PHE A 269 8.52 -3.48 26.77
C PHE A 269 8.57 -5.00 26.70
N GLY A 270 8.92 -5.55 25.54
CA GLY A 270 8.94 -7.00 25.31
C GLY A 270 7.58 -7.59 24.92
N VAL A 271 7.62 -8.80 24.39
CA VAL A 271 6.44 -9.49 23.85
C VAL A 271 5.40 -9.78 24.94
N ASP A 272 5.82 -10.21 26.14
CA ASP A 272 4.89 -10.57 27.22
C ASP A 272 4.07 -9.37 27.71
N ALA A 273 4.73 -8.22 27.89
CA ALA A 273 4.04 -6.96 28.24
C ALA A 273 3.11 -6.51 27.11
N ALA A 274 3.49 -6.71 25.85
CA ALA A 274 2.63 -6.40 24.71
C ALA A 274 1.39 -7.30 24.67
N VAL A 275 1.52 -8.58 25.00
CA VAL A 275 0.39 -9.53 25.09
C VAL A 275 -0.63 -9.04 26.11
N GLU A 276 -0.20 -8.74 27.34
CA GLU A 276 -1.08 -8.24 28.41
C GLU A 276 -1.79 -6.95 27.98
N HIS A 277 -1.03 -6.00 27.41
CA HIS A 277 -1.54 -4.70 26.99
C HIS A 277 -2.59 -4.82 25.87
N TYR A 278 -2.26 -5.55 24.79
CA TYR A 278 -3.15 -5.64 23.64
C TYR A 278 -4.31 -6.61 23.86
N GLN A 279 -4.18 -7.62 24.69
CA GLN A 279 -5.30 -8.50 25.06
C GLN A 279 -6.40 -7.72 25.79
N THR A 280 -6.01 -6.84 26.70
CA THR A 280 -6.94 -5.93 27.40
C THR A 280 -7.63 -4.95 26.42
N LYS A 281 -6.87 -4.35 25.53
CA LYS A 281 -7.41 -3.43 24.50
C LYS A 281 -8.33 -4.11 23.50
N LEU A 282 -7.98 -5.32 23.03
CA LEU A 282 -8.84 -6.08 22.13
C LEU A 282 -10.18 -6.42 22.80
N HIS A 283 -10.16 -6.78 24.07
CA HIS A 283 -11.40 -7.02 24.81
C HIS A 283 -12.29 -5.76 24.83
N ALA A 284 -11.71 -4.60 25.14
CA ALA A 284 -12.46 -3.33 25.12
C ALA A 284 -13.04 -3.00 23.75
N VAL A 285 -12.25 -3.18 22.66
CA VAL A 285 -12.72 -2.96 21.27
C VAL A 285 -13.92 -3.87 20.93
N CYS A 286 -13.88 -5.13 21.36
CA CYS A 286 -14.93 -6.11 21.02
C CYS A 286 -16.19 -5.95 21.87
N THR A 287 -16.08 -5.43 23.08
CA THR A 287 -17.22 -5.22 24.00
C THR A 287 -17.85 -3.83 23.90
N GLY A 288 -17.24 -2.93 23.15
CA GLY A 288 -17.75 -1.57 22.97
C GLY A 288 -17.58 -0.67 24.19
N HIS A 289 -16.66 -1.01 25.08
CA HIS A 289 -16.32 -0.26 26.30
C HIS A 289 -14.98 0.45 26.20
#